data_6c5b5b5a6598062a898b099a5d8b2ce2
#
_entry.id   6c5b5b5a6598062a898b099a5d8b2ce2
#
_cell.length_a   1.000
_cell.length_b   1.000
_cell.length_c   1.000
_cell.angle_alpha   90.00
_cell.angle_beta   90.00
_cell.angle_gamma   90.00
#
_symmetry.space_group_name_H-M   'P 1'
#
loop_
_entity.id
_entity.type
_entity.pdbx_description
1 polymer ?
#
loop_
_entity_poly.entity_id
_entity_poly.type
_entity_poly.pdbx_seq_one_letter_code
_entity_poly.pdbx_strand_id
1 'polypeptide(L)'
;MSKSSAESTLSLGVLARSRKENELRLPIHPSHIDRIDAELRQRIFLERGFGEHFGATDETLAELVAGIKPRDQLIAECDVILLPKVQAEDLAEMKVGQVVWGWPHCVQDTALTQAAIDRQLTIIAFEAMNHWHADGTFALHVFHKNNELAGYCSVLHAMQLAGITGSYGRRLRAAVIGFGATARGAVTALNAHGVDDVRVLTNRDAAAVASPIPSTQIFKMWQDSDASARTWVDAPEGPVPAATLLADNDIVVNCVLQDPEAPLIFVSERDLDAFAPGSLIIDVSCDAGMGFSWARPTSFADPVITVGSDVHYYAVDHSPSYLWNSATWEISEALLPHISTILSGPHAWDSSPTISRAIDIRDGAVRNPTILSFQHRAQDYPHRIET
;
A
#
# COMPACT_ATOMS: atom_id res chain seq x y z
N MET A 1 19.85 -22.16 -40.05
CA MET A 1 20.39 -22.27 -38.68
C MET A 1 20.11 -20.94 -37.97
N SER A 2 18.96 -20.84 -37.32
CA SER A 2 18.57 -19.67 -36.51
C SER A 2 19.41 -19.72 -35.24
N LYS A 3 20.22 -18.69 -34.98
CA LYS A 3 20.82 -18.48 -33.68
C LYS A 3 19.69 -18.21 -32.72
N SER A 4 19.39 -19.17 -31.83
CA SER A 4 18.64 -18.93 -30.61
C SER A 4 19.37 -17.78 -29.90
N SER A 5 18.78 -16.60 -29.86
CA SER A 5 19.19 -15.56 -28.91
C SER A 5 18.96 -16.16 -27.53
N ALA A 6 20.04 -16.47 -26.83
CA ALA A 6 19.97 -16.77 -25.40
C ALA A 6 19.26 -15.56 -24.77
N GLU A 7 18.03 -15.75 -24.27
CA GLU A 7 17.33 -14.74 -23.49
C GLU A 7 18.25 -14.38 -22.33
N SER A 8 18.73 -13.15 -22.30
CA SER A 8 19.63 -12.68 -21.26
C SER A 8 18.80 -12.56 -20.00
N THR A 9 18.95 -13.50 -19.09
CA THR A 9 18.33 -13.46 -17.77
C THR A 9 18.91 -12.29 -17.00
N LEU A 10 18.04 -11.41 -16.50
CA LEU A 10 18.43 -10.21 -15.74
C LEU A 10 18.98 -10.59 -14.35
N SER A 11 19.73 -9.66 -13.75
CA SER A 11 20.19 -9.73 -12.37
C SER A 11 19.30 -8.88 -11.46
N LEU A 12 19.06 -9.36 -10.23
CA LEU A 12 18.22 -8.71 -9.21
C LEU A 12 19.08 -8.24 -8.04
N GLY A 13 19.08 -6.95 -7.79
CA GLY A 13 19.62 -6.35 -6.58
C GLY A 13 18.51 -6.07 -5.57
N VAL A 14 18.59 -6.69 -4.40
CA VAL A 14 17.58 -6.54 -3.34
C VAL A 14 18.12 -5.64 -2.26
N LEU A 15 17.50 -4.47 -2.08
CA LEU A 15 17.94 -3.51 -1.07
C LEU A 15 17.43 -3.88 0.32
N ALA A 16 18.28 -3.69 1.32
CA ALA A 16 17.95 -3.91 2.73
C ALA A 16 17.25 -2.72 3.36
N ARG A 17 17.43 -1.52 2.82
CA ARG A 17 16.97 -0.27 3.43
C ARG A 17 16.33 0.65 2.41
N SER A 18 15.14 1.13 2.74
CA SER A 18 14.51 2.27 2.08
C SER A 18 14.99 3.59 2.73
N ARG A 19 14.88 4.70 2.00
CA ARG A 19 15.07 6.04 2.57
C ARG A 19 13.84 6.56 3.30
N LYS A 20 12.72 5.84 3.19
CA LYS A 20 11.51 6.14 3.95
C LYS A 20 11.76 5.91 5.44
N GLU A 21 11.45 6.92 6.24
CA GLU A 21 11.59 6.86 7.70
C GLU A 21 10.84 5.65 8.30
N ASN A 22 11.49 4.93 9.20
CA ASN A 22 10.94 3.73 9.87
C ASN A 22 10.45 2.61 8.95
N GLU A 23 10.90 2.56 7.69
CA GLU A 23 10.63 1.41 6.82
C GLU A 23 11.60 0.27 7.15
N LEU A 24 11.07 -0.75 7.79
CA LEU A 24 11.82 -1.93 8.25
C LEU A 24 11.46 -3.20 7.47
N ARG A 25 10.49 -3.14 6.58
CA ARG A 25 10.07 -4.30 5.77
C ARG A 25 11.12 -4.61 4.72
N LEU A 26 11.37 -5.90 4.51
CA LEU A 26 12.14 -6.39 3.38
C LEU A 26 11.21 -6.91 2.28
N PRO A 27 11.63 -6.88 1.01
CA PRO A 27 10.82 -7.45 -0.07
C PRO A 27 10.89 -8.99 -0.10
N ILE A 28 11.97 -9.58 0.39
CA ILE A 28 12.16 -11.03 0.50
C ILE A 28 12.53 -11.35 1.94
N HIS A 29 11.75 -12.24 2.58
CA HIS A 29 12.08 -12.71 3.93
C HIS A 29 13.34 -13.59 3.86
N PRO A 30 14.36 -13.42 4.73
CA PRO A 30 15.59 -14.22 4.68
C PRO A 30 15.35 -15.74 4.67
N SER A 31 14.35 -16.23 5.44
CA SER A 31 13.96 -17.65 5.46
C SER A 31 13.25 -18.14 4.19
N HIS A 32 12.94 -17.26 3.25
CA HIS A 32 12.30 -17.65 2.00
C HIS A 32 13.28 -17.73 0.82
N ILE A 33 14.52 -17.30 1.01
CA ILE A 33 15.51 -17.26 -0.08
C ILE A 33 15.76 -18.66 -0.64
N ASP A 34 15.83 -19.68 0.20
CA ASP A 34 16.03 -21.07 -0.20
C ASP A 34 14.86 -21.67 -0.99
N ARG A 35 13.66 -21.04 -0.93
CA ARG A 35 12.48 -21.44 -1.71
C ARG A 35 12.52 -20.92 -3.15
N ILE A 36 13.43 -20.01 -3.46
CA ILE A 36 13.67 -19.52 -4.82
C ILE A 36 14.50 -20.57 -5.54
N ASP A 37 14.17 -20.82 -6.83
CA ASP A 37 14.92 -21.75 -7.67
C ASP A 37 16.42 -21.49 -7.62
N ALA A 38 17.23 -22.54 -7.48
CA ALA A 38 18.69 -22.41 -7.31
C ALA A 38 19.37 -21.66 -8.46
N GLU A 39 18.90 -21.87 -9.70
CA GLU A 39 19.40 -21.13 -10.88
C GLU A 39 19.09 -19.63 -10.81
N LEU A 40 17.91 -19.26 -10.32
CA LEU A 40 17.52 -17.87 -10.15
C LEU A 40 18.30 -17.21 -9.01
N ARG A 41 18.55 -17.93 -7.89
CA ARG A 41 19.34 -17.42 -6.77
C ARG A 41 20.74 -16.98 -7.19
N GLN A 42 21.33 -17.61 -8.22
CA GLN A 42 22.62 -17.20 -8.80
C GLN A 42 22.55 -15.88 -9.61
N ARG A 43 21.39 -15.25 -9.66
CA ARG A 43 21.15 -13.93 -10.25
C ARG A 43 20.71 -12.89 -9.23
N ILE A 44 20.59 -13.27 -7.97
CA ILE A 44 20.13 -12.40 -6.87
C ILE A 44 21.31 -11.96 -6.04
N PHE A 45 21.42 -10.66 -5.87
CA PHE A 45 22.41 -10.03 -4.99
C PHE A 45 21.65 -9.28 -3.88
N LEU A 46 22.11 -9.41 -2.64
CA LEU A 46 21.51 -8.73 -1.49
C LEU A 46 22.41 -7.58 -1.04
N GLU A 47 21.80 -6.53 -0.53
CA GLU A 47 22.52 -5.45 0.15
C GLU A 47 23.12 -5.97 1.46
N ARG A 48 24.32 -5.50 1.79
CA ARG A 48 25.01 -5.84 3.06
C ARG A 48 24.12 -5.51 4.26
N GLY A 49 24.03 -6.43 5.22
CA GLY A 49 23.19 -6.31 6.39
C GLY A 49 21.71 -6.63 6.14
N PHE A 50 21.38 -7.24 5.00
CA PHE A 50 19.99 -7.55 4.61
C PHE A 50 19.22 -8.33 5.68
N GLY A 51 19.88 -9.31 6.32
CA GLY A 51 19.24 -10.19 7.30
C GLY A 51 19.34 -9.75 8.76
N GLU A 52 19.98 -8.62 9.09
CA GLU A 52 20.35 -8.24 10.46
C GLU A 52 19.17 -8.29 11.43
N HIS A 53 18.04 -7.68 11.09
CA HIS A 53 16.84 -7.65 11.95
C HIS A 53 16.14 -9.00 12.09
N PHE A 54 16.50 -9.98 11.23
CA PHE A 54 15.92 -11.32 11.22
C PHE A 54 16.89 -12.36 11.82
N GLY A 55 18.05 -11.94 12.32
CA GLY A 55 19.05 -12.82 12.87
C GLY A 55 19.82 -13.65 11.84
N ALA A 56 19.72 -13.31 10.55
CA ALA A 56 20.50 -13.92 9.48
C ALA A 56 21.74 -13.07 9.16
N THR A 57 22.92 -13.70 9.10
CA THR A 57 24.18 -13.00 8.81
C THR A 57 24.44 -12.95 7.31
N ASP A 58 25.26 -11.98 6.89
CA ASP A 58 25.69 -11.88 5.49
C ASP A 58 26.41 -13.15 5.02
N GLU A 59 27.18 -13.82 5.89
CA GLU A 59 27.89 -15.07 5.56
C GLU A 59 26.88 -16.19 5.24
N THR A 60 25.85 -16.37 6.06
CA THR A 60 24.83 -17.41 5.81
C THR A 60 24.01 -17.13 4.57
N LEU A 61 23.70 -15.87 4.30
CA LEU A 61 22.95 -15.48 3.11
C LEU A 61 23.80 -15.57 1.83
N ALA A 62 25.10 -15.31 1.90
CA ALA A 62 26.00 -15.42 0.75
C ALA A 62 26.10 -16.85 0.20
N GLU A 63 25.82 -17.88 1.01
CA GLU A 63 25.77 -19.27 0.54
C GLU A 63 24.54 -19.58 -0.31
N LEU A 64 23.50 -18.74 -0.21
CA LEU A 64 22.21 -18.97 -0.86
C LEU A 64 22.05 -18.18 -2.17
N VAL A 65 22.72 -17.04 -2.33
CA VAL A 65 22.56 -16.10 -3.43
C VAL A 65 23.84 -15.86 -4.20
N ALA A 66 23.81 -15.09 -5.29
CA ALA A 66 24.98 -14.76 -6.10
C ALA A 66 26.04 -13.94 -5.33
N GLY A 67 25.64 -13.19 -4.31
CA GLY A 67 26.57 -12.45 -3.45
C GLY A 67 25.88 -11.35 -2.63
N ILE A 68 26.69 -10.83 -1.69
CA ILE A 68 26.34 -9.70 -0.83
C ILE A 68 27.18 -8.50 -1.25
N LYS A 69 26.54 -7.35 -1.49
CA LYS A 69 27.23 -6.15 -1.99
C LYS A 69 26.82 -4.91 -1.19
N PRO A 70 27.67 -3.89 -1.10
CA PRO A 70 27.22 -2.59 -0.64
C PRO A 70 26.22 -1.99 -1.66
N ARG A 71 25.36 -1.10 -1.18
CA ARG A 71 24.25 -0.50 -1.94
C ARG A 71 24.67 0.07 -3.30
N ASP A 72 25.72 0.88 -3.30
CA ASP A 72 26.25 1.54 -4.50
C ASP A 72 26.68 0.56 -5.58
N GLN A 73 27.39 -0.51 -5.20
CA GLN A 73 27.79 -1.57 -6.13
C GLN A 73 26.59 -2.35 -6.64
N LEU A 74 25.62 -2.65 -5.76
CA LEU A 74 24.42 -3.37 -6.11
C LEU A 74 23.60 -2.59 -7.18
N ILE A 75 23.41 -1.29 -6.97
CA ILE A 75 22.76 -0.40 -7.94
C ILE A 75 23.58 -0.31 -9.24
N ALA A 76 24.90 -0.20 -9.17
CA ALA A 76 25.76 -0.09 -10.35
C ALA A 76 25.76 -1.35 -11.22
N GLU A 77 25.64 -2.55 -10.64
CA GLU A 77 25.84 -3.81 -11.33
C GLU A 77 24.56 -4.55 -11.71
N CYS A 78 23.48 -4.43 -10.91
CA CYS A 78 22.23 -5.15 -11.18
C CYS A 78 21.35 -4.45 -12.21
N ASP A 79 20.53 -5.25 -12.92
CA ASP A 79 19.60 -4.78 -13.94
C ASP A 79 18.29 -4.31 -13.29
N VAL A 80 17.81 -5.06 -12.31
CA VAL A 80 16.57 -4.79 -11.56
C VAL A 80 16.91 -4.50 -10.11
N ILE A 81 16.35 -3.42 -9.57
CA ILE A 81 16.45 -3.08 -8.13
C ILE A 81 15.11 -3.30 -7.47
N LEU A 82 15.10 -4.15 -6.44
CA LEU A 82 13.93 -4.51 -5.65
C LEU A 82 13.98 -3.78 -4.31
N LEU A 83 12.95 -2.97 -4.03
CA LEU A 83 12.87 -2.11 -2.86
C LEU A 83 11.41 -1.90 -2.46
N PRO A 84 10.98 -2.20 -1.21
CA PRO A 84 9.56 -2.10 -0.86
C PRO A 84 9.00 -0.69 -1.00
N LYS A 85 9.59 0.30 -0.38
CA LYS A 85 9.12 1.69 -0.40
C LYS A 85 10.15 2.57 -1.10
N VAL A 86 9.84 2.97 -2.33
CA VAL A 86 10.72 3.78 -3.18
C VAL A 86 10.52 5.26 -2.87
N GLN A 87 11.61 6.02 -2.78
CA GLN A 87 11.60 7.47 -2.64
C GLN A 87 12.33 8.12 -3.84
N ALA A 88 12.07 9.40 -4.10
CA ALA A 88 12.73 10.12 -5.19
C ALA A 88 14.27 10.11 -5.07
N GLU A 89 14.78 10.15 -3.84
CA GLU A 89 16.21 10.05 -3.54
C GLU A 89 16.80 8.68 -3.87
N ASP A 90 16.00 7.61 -3.76
CA ASP A 90 16.42 6.28 -4.20
C ASP A 90 16.59 6.26 -5.72
N LEU A 91 15.64 6.85 -6.46
CA LEU A 91 15.72 6.93 -7.92
C LEU A 91 16.90 7.78 -8.41
N ALA A 92 17.31 8.79 -7.63
CA ALA A 92 18.48 9.61 -7.97
C ALA A 92 19.80 8.80 -8.02
N GLU A 93 19.86 7.65 -7.34
CA GLU A 93 21.03 6.76 -7.35
C GLU A 93 21.01 5.76 -8.53
N MET A 94 19.86 5.51 -9.16
CA MET A 94 19.69 4.49 -10.20
C MET A 94 20.44 4.84 -11.49
N LYS A 95 20.86 3.81 -12.22
CA LYS A 95 21.41 3.96 -13.57
C LYS A 95 20.31 4.39 -14.55
N VAL A 96 20.68 5.11 -15.60
CA VAL A 96 19.77 5.36 -16.73
C VAL A 96 19.31 4.02 -17.33
N GLY A 97 18.00 3.88 -17.54
CA GLY A 97 17.39 2.68 -18.10
C GLY A 97 17.24 1.50 -17.14
N GLN A 98 17.54 1.68 -15.84
CA GLN A 98 17.42 0.61 -14.84
C GLN A 98 15.97 0.30 -14.50
N VAL A 99 15.70 -0.92 -14.07
CA VAL A 99 14.37 -1.35 -13.63
C VAL A 99 14.26 -1.21 -12.11
N VAL A 100 13.17 -0.63 -11.64
CA VAL A 100 12.83 -0.53 -10.22
C VAL A 100 11.52 -1.27 -9.97
N TRP A 101 11.50 -2.16 -8.98
CA TRP A 101 10.36 -2.97 -8.59
C TRP A 101 10.01 -2.72 -7.13
N GLY A 102 8.86 -2.11 -6.84
CA GLY A 102 8.49 -1.69 -5.48
C GLY A 102 7.21 -0.88 -5.41
N TRP A 103 6.97 -0.18 -4.28
CA TRP A 103 5.88 0.79 -4.10
C TRP A 103 6.38 2.22 -4.36
N PRO A 104 6.35 2.72 -5.60
CA PRO A 104 6.78 4.08 -5.95
C PRO A 104 5.70 5.13 -5.70
N HIS A 105 4.41 4.76 -5.74
CA HIS A 105 3.27 5.70 -5.70
C HIS A 105 3.38 6.83 -6.74
N CYS A 106 3.73 6.48 -7.97
CA CYS A 106 3.98 7.45 -9.05
C CYS A 106 2.82 8.42 -9.28
N VAL A 107 1.57 8.01 -9.06
CA VAL A 107 0.41 8.90 -9.28
C VAL A 107 0.48 10.13 -8.38
N GLN A 108 0.76 9.94 -7.09
CA GLN A 108 0.77 11.02 -6.09
C GLN A 108 2.12 11.74 -5.98
N ASP A 109 3.23 11.06 -6.32
CA ASP A 109 4.57 11.63 -6.18
C ASP A 109 5.12 12.15 -7.51
N THR A 110 4.93 13.46 -7.73
CA THR A 110 5.40 14.16 -8.95
C THR A 110 6.93 14.17 -9.06
N ALA A 111 7.65 14.30 -7.94
CA ALA A 111 9.11 14.34 -7.94
C ALA A 111 9.71 12.98 -8.30
N LEU A 112 9.17 11.91 -7.72
CA LEU A 112 9.56 10.53 -8.04
C LEU A 112 9.27 10.20 -9.51
N THR A 113 8.08 10.56 -10.01
CA THR A 113 7.71 10.36 -11.41
C THR A 113 8.65 11.12 -12.34
N GLN A 114 8.99 12.37 -12.03
CA GLN A 114 9.93 13.15 -12.85
C GLN A 114 11.33 12.51 -12.87
N ALA A 115 11.82 12.05 -11.72
CA ALA A 115 13.12 11.37 -11.64
C ALA A 115 13.13 10.07 -12.48
N ALA A 116 12.02 9.32 -12.50
CA ALA A 116 11.90 8.13 -13.31
C ALA A 116 11.90 8.44 -14.82
N ILE A 117 11.21 9.50 -15.25
CA ILE A 117 11.19 9.96 -16.65
C ILE A 117 12.59 10.43 -17.08
N ASP A 118 13.23 11.29 -16.31
CA ASP A 118 14.53 11.89 -16.64
C ASP A 118 15.65 10.84 -16.74
N ARG A 119 15.56 9.79 -15.92
CA ARG A 119 16.52 8.66 -15.93
C ARG A 119 16.11 7.52 -16.84
N GLN A 120 15.02 7.67 -17.59
CA GLN A 120 14.51 6.63 -18.48
C GLN A 120 14.31 5.28 -17.78
N LEU A 121 13.86 5.29 -16.50
CA LEU A 121 13.66 4.08 -15.73
C LEU A 121 12.45 3.29 -16.20
N THR A 122 12.47 1.99 -15.94
CA THR A 122 11.25 1.16 -15.98
C THR A 122 10.79 0.93 -14.55
N ILE A 123 9.56 1.35 -14.24
CA ILE A 123 8.95 1.22 -12.92
C ILE A 123 7.87 0.14 -12.96
N ILE A 124 8.07 -0.93 -12.19
CA ILE A 124 7.09 -1.99 -11.97
C ILE A 124 6.49 -1.77 -10.58
N ALA A 125 5.27 -1.26 -10.53
CA ALA A 125 4.65 -0.77 -9.31
C ALA A 125 3.89 -1.88 -8.57
N PHE A 126 4.24 -2.13 -7.31
CA PHE A 126 3.56 -3.11 -6.46
C PHE A 126 2.08 -2.81 -6.28
N GLU A 127 1.69 -1.54 -6.20
CA GLU A 127 0.28 -1.10 -6.07
C GLU A 127 -0.58 -1.47 -7.27
N ALA A 128 0.02 -1.70 -8.44
CA ALA A 128 -0.67 -2.10 -9.66
C ALA A 128 -0.55 -3.62 -9.96
N MET A 129 0.18 -4.38 -9.13
CA MET A 129 0.27 -5.84 -9.30
C MET A 129 -1.01 -6.53 -8.83
N ASN A 130 -1.81 -6.96 -9.80
CA ASN A 130 -3.07 -7.64 -9.56
C ASN A 130 -3.11 -8.99 -10.26
N HIS A 131 -3.81 -9.95 -9.66
CA HIS A 131 -4.29 -11.13 -10.35
C HIS A 131 -5.53 -10.76 -11.17
N TRP A 132 -5.65 -11.34 -12.34
CA TRP A 132 -6.70 -11.05 -13.30
C TRP A 132 -7.43 -12.33 -13.67
N HIS A 133 -8.75 -12.26 -13.83
CA HIS A 133 -9.52 -13.34 -14.43
C HIS A 133 -9.20 -13.50 -15.91
N ALA A 134 -9.58 -14.62 -16.51
CA ALA A 134 -9.34 -14.89 -17.92
C ALA A 134 -10.00 -13.89 -18.88
N ASP A 135 -11.09 -13.24 -18.44
CA ASP A 135 -11.78 -12.17 -19.16
C ASP A 135 -11.11 -10.79 -18.99
N GLY A 136 -10.02 -10.73 -18.23
CA GLY A 136 -9.26 -9.50 -17.96
C GLY A 136 -9.83 -8.62 -16.84
N THR A 137 -10.89 -9.07 -16.13
CA THR A 137 -11.40 -8.36 -14.95
C THR A 137 -10.49 -8.58 -13.74
N PHE A 138 -10.52 -7.62 -12.81
CA PHE A 138 -9.77 -7.69 -11.56
C PHE A 138 -10.21 -8.89 -10.71
N ALA A 139 -9.27 -9.67 -10.21
CA ALA A 139 -9.52 -10.79 -9.30
C ALA A 139 -9.10 -10.45 -7.87
N LEU A 140 -7.82 -10.17 -7.65
CA LEU A 140 -7.27 -9.93 -6.32
C LEU A 140 -5.94 -9.16 -6.43
N HIS A 141 -5.70 -8.23 -5.52
CA HIS A 141 -4.40 -7.58 -5.40
C HIS A 141 -3.32 -8.58 -4.94
N VAL A 142 -2.15 -8.59 -5.55
CA VAL A 142 -1.05 -9.52 -5.19
C VAL A 142 -0.69 -9.36 -3.71
N PHE A 143 -0.62 -8.14 -3.21
CA PHE A 143 -0.27 -7.83 -1.82
C PHE A 143 -1.49 -7.68 -0.90
N HIS A 144 -2.59 -8.39 -1.16
CA HIS A 144 -3.82 -8.27 -0.35
C HIS A 144 -3.57 -8.53 1.14
N LYS A 145 -2.62 -9.41 1.51
CA LYS A 145 -2.25 -9.67 2.91
C LYS A 145 -1.51 -8.49 3.55
N ASN A 146 -0.63 -7.82 2.82
CA ASN A 146 -0.03 -6.58 3.30
C ASN A 146 -1.08 -5.46 3.45
N ASN A 147 -2.10 -5.44 2.59
CA ASN A 147 -3.22 -4.50 2.73
C ASN A 147 -4.10 -4.83 3.95
N GLU A 148 -4.32 -6.11 4.27
CA GLU A 148 -4.94 -6.51 5.54
C GLU A 148 -4.10 -6.04 6.73
N LEU A 149 -2.78 -6.23 6.67
CA LEU A 149 -1.86 -5.75 7.70
C LEU A 149 -1.90 -4.22 7.84
N ALA A 150 -2.12 -3.46 6.77
CA ALA A 150 -2.24 -1.99 6.88
C ALA A 150 -3.40 -1.60 7.81
N GLY A 151 -4.56 -2.19 7.62
CA GLY A 151 -5.69 -1.95 8.53
C GLY A 151 -5.44 -2.47 9.94
N TYR A 152 -4.88 -3.67 10.06
CA TYR A 152 -4.57 -4.28 11.35
C TYR A 152 -3.57 -3.45 12.16
N CYS A 153 -2.45 -3.07 11.55
CA CYS A 153 -1.39 -2.30 12.20
C CYS A 153 -1.85 -0.88 12.57
N SER A 154 -2.63 -0.23 11.71
CA SER A 154 -3.15 1.12 12.00
C SER A 154 -4.05 1.11 13.23
N VAL A 155 -4.97 0.16 13.33
CA VAL A 155 -5.84 0.02 14.51
C VAL A 155 -5.03 -0.32 15.76
N LEU A 156 -4.14 -1.32 15.68
CA LEU A 156 -3.31 -1.73 16.80
C LEU A 156 -2.49 -0.55 17.35
N HIS A 157 -1.76 0.16 16.49
CA HIS A 157 -0.89 1.25 16.88
C HIS A 157 -1.70 2.46 17.41
N ALA A 158 -2.77 2.85 16.72
CA ALA A 158 -3.60 3.98 17.12
C ALA A 158 -4.29 3.74 18.47
N MET A 159 -4.86 2.55 18.72
CA MET A 159 -5.46 2.21 20.00
C MET A 159 -4.43 2.19 21.13
N GLN A 160 -3.21 1.72 20.87
CA GLN A 160 -2.11 1.74 21.84
C GLN A 160 -1.72 3.18 22.21
N LEU A 161 -1.60 4.07 21.21
CA LEU A 161 -1.29 5.50 21.44
C LEU A 161 -2.39 6.22 22.19
N ALA A 162 -3.66 5.90 21.91
CA ALA A 162 -4.81 6.43 22.64
C ALA A 162 -4.97 5.81 24.04
N GLY A 163 -4.20 4.77 24.39
CA GLY A 163 -4.28 4.09 25.70
C GLY A 163 -5.60 3.36 25.94
N ILE A 164 -6.26 2.86 24.88
CA ILE A 164 -7.58 2.23 24.96
C ILE A 164 -7.59 0.78 24.49
N THR A 165 -8.50 0.00 25.04
CA THR A 165 -8.84 -1.35 24.60
C THR A 165 -10.32 -1.63 24.90
N GLY A 166 -10.97 -2.46 24.09
CA GLY A 166 -12.35 -2.88 24.34
C GLY A 166 -12.50 -3.90 25.48
N SER A 167 -11.39 -4.57 25.87
CA SER A 167 -11.41 -5.60 26.93
C SER A 167 -11.44 -5.03 28.34
N TYR A 168 -11.03 -3.78 28.53
CA TYR A 168 -10.99 -3.09 29.83
C TYR A 168 -11.55 -1.68 29.72
N GLY A 169 -12.17 -1.19 30.76
CA GLY A 169 -12.81 0.12 30.81
C GLY A 169 -14.26 0.10 30.30
N ARG A 170 -14.70 1.19 29.68
CA ARG A 170 -16.03 1.25 29.10
C ARG A 170 -16.10 0.50 27.76
N ARG A 171 -17.28 0.05 27.40
CA ARG A 171 -17.51 -0.54 26.10
C ARG A 171 -17.26 0.47 24.98
N LEU A 172 -16.54 0.05 23.94
CA LEU A 172 -16.22 0.88 22.79
C LEU A 172 -17.07 0.47 21.59
N ARG A 173 -17.43 1.44 20.77
CA ARG A 173 -18.09 1.26 19.46
C ARG A 173 -17.16 1.71 18.36
N ALA A 174 -17.13 0.98 17.25
CA ALA A 174 -16.31 1.34 16.11
C ALA A 174 -17.12 1.34 14.82
N ALA A 175 -16.76 2.25 13.90
CA ALA A 175 -17.22 2.25 12.53
C ALA A 175 -16.03 2.10 11.59
N VAL A 176 -16.14 1.19 10.60
CA VAL A 176 -15.12 0.95 9.56
C VAL A 176 -15.72 1.31 8.21
N ILE A 177 -15.09 2.20 7.48
CA ILE A 177 -15.51 2.64 6.15
C ILE A 177 -14.78 1.81 5.10
N GLY A 178 -15.53 1.11 4.27
CA GLY A 178 -15.03 0.15 3.28
C GLY A 178 -15.14 -1.31 3.75
N PHE A 179 -15.02 -2.27 2.81
CA PHE A 179 -15.00 -3.71 3.12
C PHE A 179 -14.03 -4.48 2.21
N GLY A 180 -12.89 -3.86 1.89
CA GLY A 180 -11.77 -4.50 1.19
C GLY A 180 -10.81 -5.22 2.15
N ALA A 181 -9.63 -5.61 1.68
CA ALA A 181 -8.59 -6.25 2.48
C ALA A 181 -8.20 -5.42 3.71
N THR A 182 -7.95 -4.13 3.52
CA THR A 182 -7.60 -3.19 4.61
C THR A 182 -8.66 -3.15 5.70
N ALA A 183 -9.94 -3.03 5.32
CA ALA A 183 -11.04 -3.01 6.29
C ALA A 183 -11.18 -4.33 7.05
N ARG A 184 -10.94 -5.47 6.39
CA ARG A 184 -10.93 -6.79 7.05
C ARG A 184 -9.84 -6.86 8.12
N GLY A 185 -8.65 -6.35 7.82
CA GLY A 185 -7.56 -6.24 8.78
C GLY A 185 -7.92 -5.35 9.97
N ALA A 186 -8.54 -4.19 9.71
CA ALA A 186 -8.99 -3.26 10.75
C ALA A 186 -10.04 -3.91 11.66
N VAL A 187 -11.07 -4.57 11.11
CA VAL A 187 -12.09 -5.28 11.91
C VAL A 187 -11.45 -6.41 12.72
N THR A 188 -10.51 -7.16 12.13
CA THR A 188 -9.79 -8.22 12.84
C THR A 188 -9.03 -7.68 14.05
N ALA A 189 -8.35 -6.53 13.90
CA ALA A 189 -7.65 -5.89 15.00
C ALA A 189 -8.60 -5.37 16.07
N LEU A 190 -9.70 -4.70 15.69
CA LEU A 190 -10.73 -4.23 16.63
C LEU A 190 -11.25 -5.38 17.48
N ASN A 191 -11.67 -6.48 16.87
CA ASN A 191 -12.17 -7.67 17.56
C ASN A 191 -11.09 -8.31 18.47
N ALA A 192 -9.85 -8.41 17.98
CA ALA A 192 -8.74 -8.95 18.77
C ALA A 192 -8.44 -8.11 20.02
N HIS A 193 -8.75 -6.80 19.99
CA HIS A 193 -8.60 -5.89 21.11
C HIS A 193 -9.90 -5.68 21.92
N GLY A 194 -10.90 -6.54 21.73
CA GLY A 194 -12.13 -6.57 22.51
C GLY A 194 -13.20 -5.56 22.11
N VAL A 195 -13.06 -4.91 20.94
CA VAL A 195 -14.12 -4.07 20.38
C VAL A 195 -15.03 -4.96 19.54
N ASP A 196 -16.19 -5.32 20.09
CA ASP A 196 -17.16 -6.26 19.50
C ASP A 196 -18.42 -5.60 18.91
N ASP A 197 -18.60 -4.29 19.10
CA ASP A 197 -19.64 -3.47 18.46
C ASP A 197 -19.02 -2.72 17.28
N VAL A 198 -18.93 -3.41 16.11
CA VAL A 198 -18.30 -2.89 14.91
C VAL A 198 -19.33 -2.73 13.79
N ARG A 199 -19.46 -1.52 13.27
CA ARG A 199 -20.28 -1.16 12.13
C ARG A 199 -19.40 -1.00 10.89
N VAL A 200 -19.75 -1.68 9.80
CA VAL A 200 -19.03 -1.59 8.52
C VAL A 200 -19.87 -0.85 7.50
N LEU A 201 -19.35 0.23 6.95
CA LEU A 201 -20.00 1.04 5.93
C LEU A 201 -19.43 0.67 4.56
N THR A 202 -20.25 0.23 3.62
CA THR A 202 -19.80 -0.17 2.27
C THR A 202 -20.79 0.28 1.20
N ASN A 203 -20.28 0.62 0.02
CA ASN A 203 -21.11 0.88 -1.16
C ASN A 203 -21.60 -0.39 -1.84
N ARG A 204 -21.11 -1.57 -1.44
CA ARG A 204 -21.55 -2.87 -1.95
C ARG A 204 -22.83 -3.31 -1.26
N ASP A 205 -23.66 -4.05 -1.97
CA ASP A 205 -24.79 -4.71 -1.33
C ASP A 205 -24.31 -5.75 -0.32
N ALA A 206 -25.01 -5.87 0.82
CA ALA A 206 -24.64 -6.80 1.89
C ALA A 206 -24.53 -8.25 1.37
N ALA A 207 -25.35 -8.62 0.39
CA ALA A 207 -25.28 -9.93 -0.27
C ALA A 207 -24.01 -10.13 -1.14
N ALA A 208 -23.37 -9.04 -1.58
CA ALA A 208 -22.13 -9.09 -2.36
C ALA A 208 -20.86 -9.11 -1.46
N VAL A 209 -21.03 -8.97 -0.15
CA VAL A 209 -19.93 -9.03 0.80
C VAL A 209 -19.62 -10.49 1.12
N ALA A 210 -18.60 -11.05 0.45
CA ALA A 210 -18.15 -12.40 0.70
C ALA A 210 -17.56 -12.56 2.11
N SER A 211 -17.90 -13.65 2.80
CA SER A 211 -17.40 -13.98 4.15
C SER A 211 -17.61 -12.86 5.19
N PRO A 212 -18.82 -12.69 5.72
CA PRO A 212 -19.07 -11.76 6.80
C PRO A 212 -18.15 -12.09 7.99
N ILE A 213 -17.60 -11.06 8.62
CA ILE A 213 -16.82 -11.21 9.84
C ILE A 213 -17.81 -11.29 11.02
N PRO A 214 -17.65 -12.22 11.97
CA PRO A 214 -18.49 -12.25 13.17
C PRO A 214 -18.45 -10.92 13.92
N SER A 215 -19.54 -10.59 14.61
CA SER A 215 -19.67 -9.35 15.43
C SER A 215 -19.64 -8.05 14.62
N THR A 216 -19.93 -8.09 13.33
CA THR A 216 -20.04 -6.88 12.50
C THR A 216 -21.45 -6.68 11.98
N GLN A 217 -21.90 -5.43 12.00
CA GLN A 217 -23.13 -4.98 11.32
C GLN A 217 -22.72 -4.26 10.03
N ILE A 218 -23.30 -4.65 8.89
CA ILE A 218 -22.98 -4.08 7.59
C ILE A 218 -24.08 -3.12 7.18
N PHE A 219 -23.70 -1.89 6.88
CA PHE A 219 -24.60 -0.84 6.41
C PHE A 219 -24.22 -0.43 4.99
N LYS A 220 -25.23 -0.24 4.15
CA LYS A 220 -25.03 0.30 2.81
C LYS A 220 -24.77 1.80 2.88
N MET A 221 -23.76 2.25 2.17
CA MET A 221 -23.36 3.63 2.01
C MET A 221 -23.60 4.05 0.55
N TRP A 222 -24.13 5.24 0.32
CA TRP A 222 -24.38 5.77 -1.01
C TRP A 222 -24.25 7.31 -1.03
N GLN A 223 -24.18 7.89 -2.23
CA GLN A 223 -24.02 9.33 -2.40
C GLN A 223 -25.25 9.94 -3.07
N ASP A 224 -25.55 11.20 -2.72
CA ASP A 224 -26.48 11.98 -3.49
C ASP A 224 -25.99 12.20 -4.92
N SER A 225 -26.93 12.20 -5.85
CA SER A 225 -26.66 12.50 -7.26
C SER A 225 -26.55 14.01 -7.54
N ASP A 226 -26.76 14.85 -6.54
CA ASP A 226 -26.71 16.30 -6.67
C ASP A 226 -25.33 16.87 -6.27
N ALA A 227 -25.13 18.17 -6.56
CA ALA A 227 -23.86 18.87 -6.34
C ALA A 227 -23.40 18.95 -4.87
N SER A 228 -24.19 18.50 -3.90
CA SER A 228 -23.81 18.47 -2.49
C SER A 228 -22.91 17.28 -2.15
N ALA A 229 -22.88 16.24 -2.99
CA ALA A 229 -22.05 15.03 -2.89
C ALA A 229 -21.99 14.42 -1.46
N ARG A 230 -23.10 14.56 -0.69
CA ARG A 230 -23.15 14.06 0.69
C ARG A 230 -23.23 12.54 0.69
N THR A 231 -22.45 11.90 1.55
CA THR A 231 -22.53 10.46 1.78
C THR A 231 -23.59 10.13 2.82
N TRP A 232 -24.47 9.20 2.49
CA TRP A 232 -25.55 8.67 3.31
C TRP A 232 -25.30 7.22 3.68
N VAL A 233 -25.91 6.80 4.79
CA VAL A 233 -25.90 5.41 5.27
C VAL A 233 -27.33 4.96 5.53
N ASP A 234 -27.68 3.78 5.03
CA ASP A 234 -28.99 3.15 5.27
C ASP A 234 -28.98 2.53 6.68
N ALA A 235 -29.39 3.32 7.68
CA ALA A 235 -29.58 2.86 9.05
C ALA A 235 -30.98 2.21 9.23
N PRO A 236 -31.20 1.38 10.27
CA PRO A 236 -32.49 0.69 10.49
C PRO A 236 -33.70 1.63 10.59
N GLU A 237 -33.48 2.85 11.06
CA GLU A 237 -34.53 3.87 11.24
C GLU A 237 -34.70 4.80 10.01
N GLY A 238 -33.93 4.55 8.96
CA GLY A 238 -33.91 5.33 7.71
C GLY A 238 -32.53 5.91 7.40
N PRO A 239 -32.35 6.52 6.21
CA PRO A 239 -31.08 7.11 5.80
C PRO A 239 -30.61 8.22 6.74
N VAL A 240 -29.34 8.18 7.14
CA VAL A 240 -28.68 9.21 7.94
C VAL A 240 -27.41 9.68 7.25
N PRO A 241 -26.97 10.95 7.44
CA PRO A 241 -25.67 11.39 6.96
C PRO A 241 -24.54 10.54 7.55
N ALA A 242 -23.56 10.16 6.74
CA ALA A 242 -22.41 9.35 7.20
C ALA A 242 -21.70 10.00 8.40
N ALA A 243 -21.46 11.31 8.35
CA ALA A 243 -20.81 12.04 9.46
C ALA A 243 -21.56 11.87 10.79
N THR A 244 -22.92 11.89 10.78
CA THR A 244 -23.73 11.69 11.98
C THR A 244 -23.56 10.29 12.57
N LEU A 245 -23.58 9.25 11.72
CA LEU A 245 -23.38 7.87 12.17
C LEU A 245 -21.96 7.67 12.68
N LEU A 246 -20.96 8.26 12.00
CA LEU A 246 -19.55 8.14 12.39
C LEU A 246 -19.27 8.81 13.74
N ALA A 247 -19.88 9.98 14.00
CA ALA A 247 -19.74 10.71 15.27
C ALA A 247 -20.31 9.96 16.49
N ASP A 248 -21.20 9.00 16.27
CA ASP A 248 -21.78 8.14 17.30
C ASP A 248 -20.87 6.97 17.73
N ASN A 249 -19.63 6.93 17.22
CA ASN A 249 -18.66 5.89 17.52
C ASN A 249 -17.41 6.46 18.22
N ASP A 250 -16.77 5.64 19.05
CA ASP A 250 -15.52 5.97 19.72
C ASP A 250 -14.32 5.90 18.79
N ILE A 251 -14.40 4.98 17.83
CA ILE A 251 -13.34 4.71 16.86
C ILE A 251 -13.94 4.72 15.46
N VAL A 252 -13.35 5.48 14.55
CA VAL A 252 -13.68 5.49 13.11
C VAL A 252 -12.44 5.06 12.33
N VAL A 253 -12.57 4.06 11.46
CA VAL A 253 -11.46 3.59 10.62
C VAL A 253 -11.82 3.78 9.15
N ASN A 254 -11.07 4.60 8.41
CA ASN A 254 -11.22 4.76 6.97
C ASN A 254 -10.28 3.81 6.23
N CYS A 255 -10.86 2.95 5.39
CA CYS A 255 -10.16 1.94 4.59
C CYS A 255 -10.52 2.02 3.09
N VAL A 256 -11.05 3.13 2.63
CA VAL A 256 -11.47 3.30 1.24
C VAL A 256 -10.34 3.91 0.43
N LEU A 257 -9.81 3.14 -0.53
CA LEU A 257 -9.00 3.71 -1.59
C LEU A 257 -9.94 4.53 -2.50
N GLN A 258 -9.66 5.81 -2.63
CA GLN A 258 -10.49 6.74 -3.38
C GLN A 258 -9.93 7.03 -4.77
N ASP A 259 -10.82 7.50 -5.64
CA ASP A 259 -10.44 8.09 -6.91
C ASP A 259 -9.97 9.53 -6.66
N PRO A 260 -8.72 9.88 -6.94
CA PRO A 260 -8.22 11.25 -6.75
C PRO A 260 -8.96 12.30 -7.61
N GLU A 261 -9.57 11.89 -8.72
CA GLU A 261 -10.34 12.79 -9.59
C GLU A 261 -11.77 13.05 -9.05
N ALA A 262 -12.26 12.20 -8.13
CA ALA A 262 -13.58 12.32 -7.53
C ALA A 262 -13.56 11.97 -6.03
N PRO A 263 -12.84 12.71 -5.19
CA PRO A 263 -12.66 12.38 -3.78
C PRO A 263 -13.96 12.52 -2.99
N LEU A 264 -14.23 11.54 -2.13
CA LEU A 264 -15.36 11.56 -1.20
C LEU A 264 -14.93 12.16 0.13
N ILE A 265 -15.76 13.01 0.71
CA ILE A 265 -15.59 13.51 2.09
C ILE A 265 -16.67 12.89 2.97
N PHE A 266 -16.27 12.05 3.92
CA PHE A 266 -17.19 11.42 4.88
C PHE A 266 -17.47 12.35 6.06
N VAL A 267 -16.46 13.10 6.51
CA VAL A 267 -16.51 14.05 7.63
C VAL A 267 -15.75 15.31 7.24
N SER A 268 -16.40 16.47 7.40
CA SER A 268 -15.76 17.78 7.25
C SER A 268 -15.43 18.39 8.62
N GLU A 269 -14.63 19.46 8.65
CA GLU A 269 -14.32 20.20 9.89
C GLU A 269 -15.60 20.68 10.62
N ARG A 270 -16.69 20.96 9.89
CA ARG A 270 -17.97 21.39 10.46
C ARG A 270 -18.68 20.27 11.23
N ASP A 271 -18.36 19.03 10.92
CA ASP A 271 -18.99 17.86 11.55
C ASP A 271 -18.25 17.45 12.83
N LEU A 272 -17.04 17.98 13.08
CA LEU A 272 -16.19 17.59 14.22
C LEU A 272 -16.84 17.92 15.58
N ASP A 273 -17.67 18.95 15.68
CA ASP A 273 -18.36 19.30 16.91
C ASP A 273 -19.38 18.24 17.38
N ALA A 274 -19.74 17.31 16.48
CA ALA A 274 -20.63 16.19 16.81
C ALA A 274 -19.87 14.99 17.44
N PHE A 275 -18.56 14.96 17.31
CA PHE A 275 -17.72 13.89 17.89
C PHE A 275 -17.49 14.12 19.37
N ALA A 276 -17.53 13.03 20.15
CA ALA A 276 -17.16 13.11 21.55
C ALA A 276 -15.65 13.43 21.71
N PRO A 277 -15.26 14.25 22.71
CA PRO A 277 -13.85 14.45 23.02
C PRO A 277 -13.13 13.13 23.27
N GLY A 278 -11.94 12.98 22.71
CA GLY A 278 -11.15 11.75 22.76
C GLY A 278 -11.57 10.68 21.75
N SER A 279 -12.51 10.97 20.81
CA SER A 279 -12.80 10.08 19.69
C SER A 279 -11.55 9.87 18.84
N LEU A 280 -11.37 8.65 18.32
CA LEU A 280 -10.20 8.26 17.55
C LEU A 280 -10.60 8.01 16.07
N ILE A 281 -10.04 8.80 15.16
CA ILE A 281 -10.16 8.59 13.71
C ILE A 281 -8.86 7.99 13.21
N ILE A 282 -8.95 6.83 12.57
CA ILE A 282 -7.83 6.08 12.01
C ILE A 282 -7.99 6.09 10.49
N ASP A 283 -7.20 6.90 9.81
CA ASP A 283 -7.23 7.01 8.35
C ASP A 283 -6.12 6.15 7.73
N VAL A 284 -6.49 4.94 7.33
CA VAL A 284 -5.52 4.00 6.73
C VAL A 284 -5.23 4.38 5.27
N SER A 285 -6.18 5.01 4.60
CA SER A 285 -6.00 5.51 3.23
C SER A 285 -5.07 6.72 3.17
N CYS A 286 -5.15 7.60 4.16
CA CYS A 286 -4.29 8.76 4.43
C CYS A 286 -3.99 9.69 3.25
N ASP A 287 -4.80 9.66 2.20
CA ASP A 287 -4.64 10.54 1.04
C ASP A 287 -5.08 11.97 1.36
N ALA A 288 -4.25 12.95 1.00
CA ALA A 288 -4.49 14.35 1.34
C ALA A 288 -5.84 14.85 0.78
N GLY A 289 -6.68 15.38 1.68
CA GLY A 289 -8.00 15.93 1.33
C GLY A 289 -9.04 14.89 0.90
N MET A 290 -8.84 13.60 1.17
CA MET A 290 -9.77 12.53 0.86
C MET A 290 -10.28 11.83 2.11
N GLY A 291 -11.54 11.49 2.15
CA GLY A 291 -12.20 10.89 3.32
C GLY A 291 -12.54 11.90 4.40
N PHE A 292 -11.60 12.73 4.79
CA PHE A 292 -11.74 13.81 5.75
C PHE A 292 -11.21 15.12 5.17
N SER A 293 -11.86 16.24 5.41
CA SER A 293 -11.45 17.52 4.81
C SER A 293 -10.06 18.00 5.26
N TRP A 294 -9.58 17.51 6.40
CA TRP A 294 -8.24 17.76 6.96
C TRP A 294 -7.24 16.64 6.68
N ALA A 295 -7.64 15.59 5.93
CA ALA A 295 -6.81 14.40 5.74
C ALA A 295 -5.42 14.75 5.22
N ARG A 296 -4.42 14.19 5.85
CA ARG A 296 -3.02 14.23 5.46
C ARG A 296 -2.25 13.10 6.14
N PRO A 297 -1.21 12.56 5.49
CA PRO A 297 -0.35 11.57 6.13
C PRO A 297 0.30 12.09 7.42
N THR A 298 0.45 11.20 8.38
CA THR A 298 1.29 11.38 9.57
C THR A 298 2.50 10.43 9.49
N SER A 299 3.41 10.52 10.47
CA SER A 299 4.61 9.68 10.53
C SER A 299 4.64 8.84 11.80
N PHE A 300 5.56 7.87 11.89
CA PHE A 300 5.77 7.15 13.16
C PHE A 300 6.34 8.04 14.26
N ALA A 301 7.06 9.11 13.91
CA ALA A 301 7.59 10.08 14.88
C ALA A 301 6.49 10.99 15.45
N ASP A 302 5.48 11.33 14.63
CA ASP A 302 4.32 12.14 15.03
C ASP A 302 3.04 11.48 14.45
N PRO A 303 2.57 10.38 15.07
CA PRO A 303 1.56 9.51 14.46
C PRO A 303 0.13 10.01 14.63
N VAL A 304 -0.14 10.91 15.58
CA VAL A 304 -1.48 11.41 15.90
C VAL A 304 -1.48 12.92 15.96
N ILE A 305 -2.42 13.54 15.28
CA ILE A 305 -2.72 14.96 15.40
C ILE A 305 -4.10 15.15 16.03
N THR A 306 -4.30 16.26 16.75
CA THR A 306 -5.61 16.62 17.27
C THR A 306 -6.33 17.53 16.27
N VAL A 307 -7.59 17.23 15.97
CA VAL A 307 -8.47 18.01 15.11
C VAL A 307 -9.74 18.41 15.84
N GLY A 308 -10.34 19.55 15.49
CA GLY A 308 -11.51 20.08 16.20
C GLY A 308 -11.24 20.28 17.70
N SER A 309 -12.23 19.95 18.52
CA SER A 309 -12.21 20.20 19.98
C SER A 309 -11.66 19.03 20.80
N ASP A 310 -10.82 18.18 20.29
CA ASP A 310 -10.20 17.01 20.94
C ASP A 310 -10.51 15.66 20.28
N VAL A 311 -10.52 15.64 18.95
CA VAL A 311 -10.59 14.39 18.17
C VAL A 311 -9.18 13.99 17.74
N HIS A 312 -8.78 12.76 18.01
CA HIS A 312 -7.47 12.24 17.64
C HIS A 312 -7.51 11.66 16.23
N TYR A 313 -6.61 12.12 15.35
CA TYR A 313 -6.50 11.64 13.97
C TYR A 313 -5.14 10.99 13.74
N TYR A 314 -5.17 9.71 13.37
CA TYR A 314 -4.01 8.88 13.05
C TYR A 314 -4.01 8.55 11.55
N ALA A 315 -2.89 8.73 10.85
CA ALA A 315 -2.79 8.50 9.41
C ALA A 315 -1.36 8.12 8.94
N VAL A 316 -0.69 7.19 9.63
CA VAL A 316 0.66 6.74 9.23
C VAL A 316 0.57 5.98 7.91
N ASP A 317 1.24 6.50 6.85
CA ASP A 317 1.11 6.05 5.46
C ASP A 317 1.78 4.70 5.11
N HIS A 318 2.55 4.13 6.05
CA HIS A 318 3.20 2.82 5.89
C HIS A 318 3.08 1.97 7.16
N SER A 319 1.90 2.00 7.76
CA SER A 319 1.57 1.31 9.01
C SER A 319 1.96 -0.18 9.08
N PRO A 320 2.02 -1.00 7.99
CA PRO A 320 2.54 -2.37 8.07
C PRO A 320 3.98 -2.48 8.61
N SER A 321 4.80 -1.41 8.52
CA SER A 321 6.14 -1.37 9.13
C SER A 321 6.09 -1.51 10.66
N TYR A 322 4.95 -1.26 11.30
CA TYR A 322 4.76 -1.51 12.73
C TYR A 322 4.91 -3.00 13.09
N LEU A 323 4.46 -3.89 12.21
CA LEU A 323 4.66 -5.35 12.30
C LEU A 323 5.58 -5.83 11.16
N TRP A 324 6.72 -5.16 11.02
CA TRP A 324 7.65 -5.31 9.90
C TRP A 324 8.03 -6.77 9.58
N ASN A 325 8.18 -7.64 10.57
CA ASN A 325 8.54 -9.05 10.36
C ASN A 325 7.39 -9.80 9.66
N SER A 326 6.16 -9.70 10.21
CA SER A 326 4.97 -10.31 9.59
C SER A 326 4.70 -9.71 8.21
N ALA A 327 4.86 -8.40 8.05
CA ALA A 327 4.69 -7.74 6.76
C ALA A 327 5.74 -8.20 5.74
N THR A 328 7.00 -8.35 6.14
CA THR A 328 8.06 -8.92 5.30
C THR A 328 7.71 -10.35 4.84
N TRP A 329 7.19 -11.17 5.75
CA TRP A 329 6.74 -12.52 5.40
C TRP A 329 5.68 -12.50 4.30
N GLU A 330 4.60 -11.74 4.49
CA GLU A 330 3.48 -11.66 3.54
C GLU A 330 3.89 -11.02 2.20
N ILE A 331 4.74 -10.00 2.22
CA ILE A 331 5.29 -9.40 1.00
C ILE A 331 6.12 -10.43 0.24
N SER A 332 6.99 -11.14 0.93
CA SER A 332 7.85 -12.15 0.34
C SER A 332 7.04 -13.31 -0.28
N GLU A 333 6.03 -13.84 0.44
CA GLU A 333 5.12 -14.86 -0.12
C GLU A 333 4.46 -14.38 -1.42
N ALA A 334 4.04 -13.11 -1.46
CA ALA A 334 3.42 -12.52 -2.62
C ALA A 334 4.37 -12.33 -3.81
N LEU A 335 5.66 -12.07 -3.55
CA LEU A 335 6.65 -11.79 -4.59
C LEU A 335 7.30 -13.04 -5.20
N LEU A 336 7.50 -14.09 -4.40
CA LEU A 336 8.20 -15.31 -4.86
C LEU A 336 7.71 -15.84 -6.21
N PRO A 337 6.38 -15.94 -6.49
CA PRO A 337 5.89 -16.45 -7.77
C PRO A 337 6.27 -15.59 -8.99
N HIS A 338 6.65 -14.34 -8.78
CA HIS A 338 6.90 -13.38 -9.86
C HIS A 338 8.40 -13.18 -10.17
N ILE A 339 9.31 -13.66 -9.30
CA ILE A 339 10.76 -13.48 -9.46
C ILE A 339 11.25 -14.02 -10.81
N SER A 340 10.82 -15.23 -11.18
CA SER A 340 11.19 -15.83 -12.48
C SER A 340 10.78 -14.95 -13.66
N THR A 341 9.55 -14.45 -13.66
CA THR A 341 9.03 -13.56 -14.71
C THR A 341 9.84 -12.27 -14.80
N ILE A 342 10.15 -11.65 -13.66
CA ILE A 342 10.94 -10.42 -13.61
C ILE A 342 12.34 -10.64 -14.17
N LEU A 343 13.02 -11.71 -13.76
CA LEU A 343 14.37 -12.02 -14.22
C LEU A 343 14.46 -12.49 -15.67
N SER A 344 13.35 -12.96 -16.25
CA SER A 344 13.27 -13.32 -17.66
C SER A 344 13.16 -12.11 -18.60
N GLY A 345 12.96 -10.91 -18.08
CA GLY A 345 13.04 -9.67 -18.85
C GLY A 345 11.77 -9.28 -19.62
N PRO A 346 11.85 -8.24 -20.48
CA PRO A 346 10.71 -7.55 -21.05
C PRO A 346 9.70 -8.43 -21.80
N HIS A 347 10.16 -9.44 -22.53
CA HIS A 347 9.26 -10.36 -23.25
C HIS A 347 8.36 -11.16 -22.28
N ALA A 348 8.93 -11.61 -21.16
CA ALA A 348 8.18 -12.32 -20.12
C ALA A 348 7.23 -11.35 -19.38
N TRP A 349 7.64 -10.11 -19.16
CA TRP A 349 6.76 -9.09 -18.54
C TRP A 349 5.52 -8.83 -19.39
N ASP A 350 5.68 -8.66 -20.72
CA ASP A 350 4.59 -8.40 -21.63
C ASP A 350 3.61 -9.59 -21.73
N SER A 351 4.11 -10.81 -21.48
CA SER A 351 3.31 -12.05 -21.48
C SER A 351 2.58 -12.29 -20.16
N SER A 352 2.93 -11.58 -19.08
CA SER A 352 2.31 -11.71 -17.75
C SER A 352 1.33 -10.56 -17.51
N PRO A 353 0.02 -10.77 -17.46
CA PRO A 353 -0.95 -9.71 -17.16
C PRO A 353 -0.68 -8.99 -15.83
N THR A 354 -0.19 -9.72 -14.82
CA THR A 354 0.15 -9.14 -13.50
C THR A 354 1.30 -8.16 -13.62
N ILE A 355 2.34 -8.47 -14.39
CA ILE A 355 3.52 -7.61 -14.53
C ILE A 355 3.29 -6.54 -15.59
N SER A 356 2.76 -6.89 -16.77
CA SER A 356 2.57 -5.94 -17.86
C SER A 356 1.70 -4.73 -17.48
N ARG A 357 0.63 -4.98 -16.71
CA ARG A 357 -0.28 -3.92 -16.23
C ARG A 357 0.25 -3.17 -15.01
N ALA A 358 1.30 -3.68 -14.36
CA ALA A 358 1.97 -3.04 -13.25
C ALA A 358 3.15 -2.14 -13.69
N ILE A 359 3.44 -2.06 -14.97
CA ILE A 359 4.47 -1.16 -15.50
C ILE A 359 3.87 0.24 -15.61
N ASP A 360 4.13 1.08 -14.62
CA ASP A 360 3.69 2.48 -14.61
C ASP A 360 4.47 3.34 -15.60
N ILE A 361 5.78 3.10 -15.67
CA ILE A 361 6.71 3.82 -16.57
C ILE A 361 7.61 2.78 -17.22
N ARG A 362 7.83 2.87 -18.52
CA ARG A 362 8.73 1.99 -19.29
C ARG A 362 9.72 2.80 -20.09
N ASP A 363 11.02 2.65 -19.79
CA ASP A 363 12.10 3.38 -20.44
C ASP A 363 11.86 4.91 -20.42
N GLY A 364 11.36 5.42 -19.30
CA GLY A 364 10.97 6.81 -19.08
C GLY A 364 9.60 7.21 -19.63
N ALA A 365 8.99 6.38 -20.49
CA ALA A 365 7.66 6.68 -21.03
C ALA A 365 6.56 6.21 -20.08
N VAL A 366 5.70 7.14 -19.65
CA VAL A 366 4.56 6.85 -18.76
C VAL A 366 3.56 5.94 -19.47
N ARG A 367 3.19 4.84 -18.83
CA ARG A 367 2.21 3.85 -19.30
C ARG A 367 0.89 3.91 -18.56
N ASN A 368 0.93 4.32 -17.29
CA ASN A 368 -0.27 4.49 -16.48
C ASN A 368 -0.92 5.86 -16.79
N PRO A 369 -2.10 5.90 -17.43
CA PRO A 369 -2.74 7.16 -17.82
C PRO A 369 -3.15 8.02 -16.62
N THR A 370 -3.39 7.41 -15.44
CA THR A 370 -3.73 8.14 -14.22
C THR A 370 -2.59 9.06 -13.75
N ILE A 371 -1.34 8.70 -14.02
CA ILE A 371 -0.19 9.58 -13.74
C ILE A 371 -0.28 10.84 -14.60
N LEU A 372 -0.61 10.69 -15.89
CA LEU A 372 -0.70 11.83 -16.82
C LEU A 372 -1.85 12.77 -16.44
N SER A 373 -3.04 12.22 -16.16
CA SER A 373 -4.20 13.03 -15.79
C SER A 373 -4.02 13.71 -14.44
N PHE A 374 -3.63 12.95 -13.40
CA PHE A 374 -3.50 13.49 -12.04
C PHE A 374 -2.41 14.55 -11.91
N GLN A 375 -1.28 14.38 -12.61
CA GLN A 375 -0.17 15.33 -12.58
C GLN A 375 -0.22 16.38 -13.69
N HIS A 376 -1.30 16.45 -14.47
CA HIS A 376 -1.46 17.38 -15.60
C HIS A 376 -0.27 17.31 -16.57
N ARG A 377 0.11 16.10 -16.99
CA ARG A 377 1.24 15.88 -17.90
C ARG A 377 0.78 15.69 -19.34
N ALA A 378 1.59 16.18 -20.27
CA ALA A 378 1.42 15.93 -21.70
C ALA A 378 1.45 14.44 -22.02
N GLN A 379 0.65 14.01 -23.00
CA GLN A 379 0.61 12.61 -23.47
C GLN A 379 1.92 12.16 -24.08
N ASP A 380 2.58 13.05 -24.79
CA ASP A 380 3.82 12.76 -25.51
C ASP A 380 5.04 12.87 -24.60
N TYR A 381 5.98 11.92 -24.75
CA TYR A 381 7.28 11.98 -24.09
C TYR A 381 7.99 13.32 -24.40
N PRO A 382 8.63 13.99 -23.47
CA PRO A 382 8.94 13.59 -22.09
C PRO A 382 7.88 13.92 -21.03
N HIS A 383 6.61 13.93 -21.38
CA HIS A 383 5.48 14.09 -20.45
C HIS A 383 5.57 15.34 -19.58
N ARG A 384 5.82 16.49 -20.20
CA ARG A 384 5.96 17.78 -19.48
C ARG A 384 4.67 18.11 -18.74
N ILE A 385 4.80 18.68 -17.55
CA ILE A 385 3.66 19.21 -16.82
C ILE A 385 3.12 20.41 -17.58
N GLU A 386 1.83 20.38 -17.88
CA GLU A 386 1.11 21.47 -18.55
C GLU A 386 0.68 22.50 -17.48
N THR A 387 1.04 23.75 -17.69
CA THR A 387 0.75 24.87 -16.75
C THR A 387 -0.61 25.50 -17.04
#